data_f948779055493c9052443e89c525d4f5
#
_entry.id   f948779055493c9052443e89c525d4f5
#
_cell.length_a   1.000
_cell.length_b   1.000
_cell.length_c   1.000
_cell.angle_alpha   90.00
_cell.angle_beta   90.00
_cell.angle_gamma   90.00
#
_symmetry.space_group_name_H-M   'P 1'
#
loop_
_entity.id
_entity.type
_entity.pdbx_description
1 polymer ?
#
loop_
_entity_poly.entity_id
_entity_poly.type
_entity_poly.pdbx_seq_one_letter_code
_entity_poly.pdbx_strand_id
1 'polypeptide(L)'
;MRDVEGAIRFLQTAFPEFRARGEGKSQDGSRWVHIGTDETYIALSPAKAEPGKHWMPYRGLPGVNHLAYEVDDVEALCARMKSAGYKDSTPPNAHPHRKRRYFYDLEGNDWEFVEYLSQNPTERNDYKLPDR
;
A
#
# COMPACT_ATOMS: atom_id res chain seq x y z
N MET A 1 -2.70 -9.40 -9.91
CA MET A 1 -3.60 -9.59 -8.73
C MET A 1 -4.56 -10.74 -9.00
N ARG A 2 -4.82 -11.61 -8.04
CA ARG A 2 -5.85 -12.66 -8.16
C ARG A 2 -7.26 -12.07 -8.04
N ASP A 3 -7.39 -11.06 -7.20
CA ASP A 3 -8.64 -10.31 -7.00
C ASP A 3 -8.40 -8.81 -7.24
N VAL A 4 -8.63 -8.36 -8.47
CA VAL A 4 -8.48 -6.95 -8.85
C VAL A 4 -9.49 -6.06 -8.12
N GLU A 5 -10.74 -6.51 -7.95
CA GLU A 5 -11.76 -5.76 -7.22
C GLU A 5 -11.41 -5.63 -5.72
N GLY A 6 -10.86 -6.69 -5.13
CA GLY A 6 -10.35 -6.64 -3.76
C GLY A 6 -9.19 -5.68 -3.59
N ALA A 7 -8.27 -5.63 -4.57
CA ALA A 7 -7.17 -4.66 -4.58
C ALA A 7 -7.67 -3.21 -4.71
N ILE A 8 -8.68 -2.96 -5.56
CA ILE A 8 -9.31 -1.65 -5.68
C ILE A 8 -9.94 -1.24 -4.34
N ARG A 9 -10.71 -2.12 -3.70
CA ARG A 9 -11.33 -1.83 -2.39
C ARG A 9 -10.29 -1.53 -1.31
N PHE A 10 -9.19 -2.28 -1.27
CA PHE A 10 -8.08 -2.02 -0.34
C PHE A 10 -7.53 -0.60 -0.52
N LEU A 11 -7.19 -0.24 -1.77
CA LEU A 11 -6.62 1.06 -2.10
C LEU A 11 -7.59 2.21 -1.82
N GLN A 12 -8.89 2.05 -2.13
CA GLN A 12 -9.90 3.06 -1.85
C GLN A 12 -10.23 3.19 -0.36
N THR A 13 -10.00 2.16 0.44
CA THR A 13 -10.10 2.25 1.90
C THR A 13 -8.94 3.06 2.47
N ALA A 14 -7.72 2.82 1.98
CA ALA A 14 -6.54 3.57 2.39
C ALA A 14 -6.59 5.02 1.87
N PHE A 15 -7.01 5.20 0.62
CA PHE A 15 -7.06 6.48 -0.11
C PHE A 15 -8.48 6.72 -0.64
N PRO A 16 -9.37 7.32 0.15
CA PRO A 16 -10.77 7.56 -0.27
C PRO A 16 -10.91 8.38 -1.55
N GLU A 17 -9.90 9.19 -1.90
CA GLU A 17 -9.84 9.98 -3.13
C GLU A 17 -9.47 9.18 -4.39
N PHE A 18 -8.98 7.95 -4.23
CA PHE A 18 -8.59 7.13 -5.38
C PHE A 18 -9.82 6.71 -6.18
N ARG A 19 -9.73 6.88 -7.48
CA ARG A 19 -10.75 6.45 -8.45
C ARG A 19 -10.12 5.70 -9.62
N ALA A 20 -10.91 4.93 -10.33
CA ALA A 20 -10.47 4.39 -11.62
C ALA A 20 -10.27 5.57 -12.59
N ARG A 21 -9.01 5.95 -12.81
CA ARG A 21 -8.68 7.03 -13.74
C ARG A 21 -8.61 6.56 -15.19
N GLY A 22 -8.50 5.27 -15.40
CA GLY A 22 -8.53 4.63 -16.71
C GLY A 22 -8.66 3.12 -16.57
N GLU A 23 -9.37 2.49 -17.50
CA GLU A 23 -9.51 1.04 -17.57
C GLU A 23 -9.73 0.58 -18.99
N GLY A 24 -9.50 -0.69 -19.26
CA GLY A 24 -9.70 -1.27 -20.58
C GLY A 24 -9.43 -2.77 -20.59
N LYS A 25 -9.32 -3.31 -21.80
CA LYS A 25 -8.97 -4.72 -22.01
C LYS A 25 -7.65 -4.83 -22.77
N SER A 26 -6.83 -5.76 -22.34
CA SER A 26 -5.62 -6.18 -23.05
C SER A 26 -5.96 -7.00 -24.27
N GLN A 27 -4.97 -7.31 -25.13
CA GLN A 27 -5.17 -8.12 -26.34
C GLN A 27 -5.77 -9.50 -26.06
N ASP A 28 -5.50 -10.08 -24.89
CA ASP A 28 -6.03 -11.36 -24.42
C ASP A 28 -7.39 -11.25 -23.74
N GLY A 29 -8.02 -10.06 -23.74
CA GLY A 29 -9.33 -9.80 -23.13
C GLY A 29 -9.30 -9.55 -21.63
N SER A 30 -8.14 -9.67 -20.94
CA SER A 30 -8.03 -9.39 -19.51
C SER A 30 -8.22 -7.90 -19.23
N ARG A 31 -8.96 -7.58 -18.14
CA ARG A 31 -9.17 -6.20 -17.69
C ARG A 31 -7.91 -5.64 -17.06
N TRP A 32 -7.56 -4.42 -17.37
CA TRP A 32 -6.62 -3.62 -16.61
C TRP A 32 -7.32 -2.38 -16.05
N VAL A 33 -6.85 -1.88 -14.93
CA VAL A 33 -7.36 -0.64 -14.31
C VAL A 33 -6.21 0.16 -13.70
N HIS A 34 -6.24 1.47 -13.89
CA HIS A 34 -5.39 2.42 -13.20
C HIS A 34 -6.20 3.09 -12.11
N ILE A 35 -5.90 2.82 -10.86
CA ILE A 35 -6.56 3.37 -9.69
C ILE A 35 -5.69 4.44 -9.03
N GLY A 36 -6.21 5.63 -8.81
CA GLY A 36 -5.43 6.73 -8.24
C GLY A 36 -6.09 8.09 -8.36
N THR A 37 -5.26 9.11 -8.49
CA THR A 37 -5.64 10.52 -8.67
C THR A 37 -5.28 11.01 -10.08
N ASP A 38 -5.41 12.31 -10.34
CA ASP A 38 -4.96 12.90 -11.61
C ASP A 38 -3.43 12.87 -11.76
N GLU A 39 -2.69 12.86 -10.65
CA GLU A 39 -1.23 12.95 -10.65
C GLU A 39 -0.54 11.58 -10.63
N THR A 40 -1.07 10.64 -9.85
CA THR A 40 -0.46 9.33 -9.64
C THR A 40 -1.47 8.20 -9.70
N TYR A 41 -1.02 7.00 -10.05
CA TYR A 41 -1.87 5.82 -10.08
C TYR A 41 -1.10 4.53 -9.84
N ILE A 42 -1.83 3.50 -9.51
CA ILE A 42 -1.36 2.12 -9.44
C ILE A 42 -2.05 1.34 -10.54
N ALA A 43 -1.26 0.66 -11.37
CA ALA A 43 -1.76 -0.20 -12.43
C ALA A 43 -2.07 -1.60 -11.89
N LEU A 44 -3.28 -2.06 -12.06
CA LEU A 44 -3.75 -3.37 -11.65
C LEU A 44 -4.16 -4.19 -12.87
N SER A 45 -3.80 -5.47 -12.88
CA SER A 45 -4.25 -6.44 -13.86
C SER A 45 -4.39 -7.81 -13.22
N PRO A 46 -5.29 -8.70 -13.74
CA PRO A 46 -5.43 -10.02 -13.19
C PRO A 46 -4.18 -10.88 -13.40
N ALA A 47 -3.88 -11.73 -12.44
CA ALA A 47 -2.82 -12.73 -12.57
C ALA A 47 -3.25 -13.80 -13.59
N LYS A 48 -2.32 -14.19 -14.45
CA LYS A 48 -2.54 -15.23 -15.48
C LYS A 48 -2.03 -16.61 -15.05
N ALA A 49 -1.17 -16.65 -14.03
CA ALA A 49 -0.58 -17.89 -13.56
C ALA A 49 -1.47 -18.58 -12.53
N GLU A 50 -1.49 -19.91 -12.59
CA GLU A 50 -2.02 -20.74 -11.51
C GLU A 50 -1.42 -20.33 -10.15
N PRO A 51 -2.16 -20.52 -9.04
CA PRO A 51 -1.68 -20.21 -7.72
C PRO A 51 -0.48 -21.12 -7.38
N GLY A 52 0.67 -20.74 -7.91
CA GLY A 52 1.96 -21.34 -7.62
C GLY A 52 2.63 -20.68 -6.42
N LYS A 53 3.95 -20.76 -6.39
CA LYS A 53 4.76 -20.12 -5.35
C LYS A 53 4.49 -18.61 -5.37
N HIS A 54 3.66 -18.18 -4.44
CA HIS A 54 3.38 -16.76 -4.24
C HIS A 54 4.60 -16.10 -3.60
N TRP A 55 5.07 -15.00 -4.18
CA TRP A 55 6.08 -14.19 -3.55
C TRP A 55 5.51 -13.59 -2.25
N MET A 56 6.28 -13.67 -1.19
CA MET A 56 5.93 -13.10 0.11
C MET A 56 7.03 -12.14 0.55
N PRO A 57 6.71 -10.94 1.04
CA PRO A 57 7.71 -10.03 1.59
C PRO A 57 8.46 -10.70 2.76
N TYR A 58 9.71 -10.31 2.97
CA TYR A 58 10.56 -10.76 4.08
C TYR A 58 10.94 -12.24 4.09
N ARG A 59 10.77 -12.96 2.98
CA ARG A 59 11.10 -14.40 2.87
C ARG A 59 12.41 -14.69 2.16
N GLY A 60 13.25 -13.67 1.95
CA GLY A 60 14.58 -13.83 1.36
C GLY A 60 14.61 -14.06 -0.16
N LEU A 61 13.47 -13.99 -0.83
CA LEU A 61 13.38 -14.04 -2.28
C LEU A 61 13.51 -12.63 -2.88
N PRO A 62 14.12 -12.46 -4.06
CA PRO A 62 14.12 -11.17 -4.75
C PRO A 62 12.70 -10.69 -5.05
N GLY A 63 12.40 -9.42 -4.75
CA GLY A 63 11.09 -8.81 -4.99
C GLY A 63 10.94 -7.51 -4.24
N VAL A 64 9.79 -6.86 -4.38
CA VAL A 64 9.46 -5.65 -3.63
C VAL A 64 9.19 -6.01 -2.18
N ASN A 65 9.95 -5.41 -1.26
CA ASN A 65 9.79 -5.63 0.17
C ASN A 65 8.45 -5.04 0.67
N HIS A 66 8.24 -3.75 0.45
CA HIS A 66 7.01 -3.03 0.71
C HIS A 66 6.93 -1.80 -0.20
N LEU A 67 5.76 -1.21 -0.30
CA LEU A 67 5.52 0.08 -0.94
C LEU A 67 5.10 1.09 0.13
N ALA A 68 5.68 2.28 0.09
CA ALA A 68 5.38 3.35 1.05
C ALA A 68 4.67 4.52 0.37
N TYR A 69 3.63 5.04 1.05
CA TYR A 69 2.90 6.24 0.64
C TYR A 69 2.83 7.25 1.77
N GLU A 70 3.14 8.50 1.45
CA GLU A 70 2.90 9.62 2.35
C GLU A 70 1.40 9.91 2.46
N VAL A 71 0.92 10.14 3.67
CA VAL A 71 -0.48 10.48 3.98
C VAL A 71 -0.53 11.61 5.00
N ASP A 72 -1.62 12.35 5.00
CA ASP A 72 -1.79 13.50 5.89
C ASP A 72 -2.21 13.12 7.31
N ASP A 73 -2.92 11.98 7.47
CA ASP A 73 -3.40 11.49 8.77
C ASP A 73 -3.38 9.96 8.79
N VAL A 74 -2.29 9.42 9.29
CA VAL A 74 -2.07 7.96 9.34
C VAL A 74 -2.97 7.28 10.37
N GLU A 75 -3.40 7.98 11.42
CA GLU A 75 -4.28 7.38 12.42
C GLU A 75 -5.72 7.26 11.91
N ALA A 76 -6.22 8.25 11.18
CA ALA A 76 -7.51 8.15 10.51
C ALA A 76 -7.50 7.03 9.46
N LEU A 77 -6.42 6.91 8.68
CA LEU A 77 -6.22 5.79 7.76
C LEU A 77 -6.24 4.46 8.50
N CYS A 78 -5.48 4.34 9.58
CA CYS A 78 -5.42 3.12 10.40
C CYS A 78 -6.81 2.70 10.91
N ALA A 79 -7.60 3.65 11.39
CA ALA A 79 -8.98 3.38 11.84
C ALA A 79 -9.86 2.84 10.70
N ARG A 80 -9.79 3.44 9.52
CA ARG A 80 -10.54 2.96 8.34
C ARG A 80 -10.13 1.55 7.92
N MET A 81 -8.82 1.29 7.86
CA MET A 81 -8.29 -0.01 7.45
C MET A 81 -8.70 -1.12 8.43
N LYS A 82 -8.61 -0.87 9.73
CA LYS A 82 -9.05 -1.81 10.78
C LYS A 82 -10.55 -2.07 10.73
N SER A 83 -11.35 -1.02 10.57
CA SER A 83 -12.81 -1.15 10.43
C SER A 83 -13.20 -1.97 9.20
N ALA A 84 -12.43 -1.91 8.12
CA ALA A 84 -12.63 -2.72 6.92
C ALA A 84 -12.09 -4.15 7.05
N GLY A 85 -11.46 -4.50 8.17
CA GLY A 85 -10.96 -5.84 8.46
C GLY A 85 -9.58 -6.16 7.89
N TYR A 86 -8.82 -5.17 7.44
CA TYR A 86 -7.46 -5.39 6.95
C TYR A 86 -6.49 -5.64 8.11
N LYS A 87 -5.50 -6.49 7.85
CA LYS A 87 -4.54 -6.91 8.85
C LYS A 87 -3.44 -5.87 9.04
N ASP A 88 -3.40 -5.28 10.23
CA ASP A 88 -2.32 -4.41 10.69
C ASP A 88 -1.04 -5.23 10.89
N SER A 89 0.03 -4.86 10.20
CA SER A 89 1.36 -5.47 10.28
C SER A 89 2.39 -4.51 10.91
N THR A 90 1.94 -3.40 11.48
CA THR A 90 2.78 -2.34 12.00
C THR A 90 3.72 -2.86 13.10
N PRO A 91 5.06 -2.76 12.91
CA PRO A 91 5.98 -3.03 14.00
C PRO A 91 5.91 -1.92 15.06
N PRO A 92 6.36 -2.17 16.28
CA PRO A 92 6.54 -1.10 17.27
C PRO A 92 7.40 0.01 16.68
N ASN A 93 6.89 1.24 16.72
CA ASN A 93 7.62 2.41 16.23
C ASN A 93 7.20 3.66 17.00
N ALA A 94 8.14 4.52 17.30
CA ALA A 94 7.92 5.82 17.93
C ALA A 94 9.02 6.77 17.49
N HIS A 95 8.88 7.33 16.30
CA HIS A 95 9.83 8.29 15.75
C HIS A 95 9.31 9.73 15.97
N PRO A 96 10.13 10.70 16.41
CA PRO A 96 9.65 12.07 16.70
C PRO A 96 9.18 12.84 15.47
N HIS A 97 9.64 12.46 14.28
CA HIS A 97 9.39 13.22 13.05
C HIS A 97 8.49 12.51 12.05
N ARG A 98 7.99 11.31 12.37
CA ARG A 98 7.04 10.57 11.54
C ARG A 98 6.24 9.55 12.33
N LYS A 99 5.04 9.26 11.84
CA LYS A 99 4.22 8.11 12.27
C LYS A 99 4.07 7.16 11.10
N ARG A 100 4.05 5.86 11.37
CA ARG A 100 3.93 4.84 10.34
C ARG A 100 2.92 3.78 10.72
N ARG A 101 2.20 3.27 9.70
CA ARG A 101 1.33 2.11 9.82
C ARG A 101 1.54 1.21 8.61
N TYR A 102 1.42 -0.09 8.83
CA TYR A 102 1.61 -1.11 7.81
C TYR A 102 0.38 -2.00 7.74
N PHE A 103 -0.05 -2.32 6.53
CA PHE A 103 -1.17 -3.21 6.29
C PHE A 103 -0.87 -4.16 5.14
N TYR A 104 -1.20 -5.44 5.32
CA TYR A 104 -1.20 -6.40 4.22
C TYR A 104 -2.44 -6.23 3.37
N ASP A 105 -2.26 -6.25 2.05
CA ASP A 105 -3.38 -6.42 1.13
C ASP A 105 -3.82 -7.90 1.08
N LEU A 106 -4.87 -8.19 0.30
CA LEU A 106 -5.42 -9.55 0.17
C LEU A 106 -4.47 -10.52 -0.53
N GLU A 107 -3.44 -10.02 -1.18
CA GLU A 107 -2.41 -10.81 -1.86
C GLU A 107 -1.16 -11.03 -0.99
N GLY A 108 -1.10 -10.41 0.19
CA GLY A 108 0.02 -10.49 1.11
C GLY A 108 1.14 -9.49 0.84
N ASN A 109 0.91 -8.49 -0.02
CA ASN A 109 1.86 -7.40 -0.18
C ASN A 109 1.77 -6.47 1.02
N ASP A 110 2.92 -6.00 1.49
CA ASP A 110 2.98 -5.07 2.62
C ASP A 110 3.01 -3.62 2.13
N TRP A 111 2.15 -2.81 2.72
CA TRP A 111 1.99 -1.40 2.38
C TRP A 111 2.30 -0.56 3.61
N GLU A 112 3.26 0.35 3.49
CA GLU A 112 3.58 1.35 4.50
C GLU A 112 2.81 2.64 4.20
N PHE A 113 2.22 3.22 5.25
CA PHE A 113 1.62 4.55 5.21
C PHE A 113 2.35 5.42 6.23
N VAL A 114 2.89 6.54 5.78
CA VAL A 114 3.72 7.41 6.59
C VAL A 114 3.17 8.84 6.62
N GLU A 115 2.96 9.35 7.83
CA GLU A 115 2.68 10.76 8.11
C GLU A 115 3.96 11.41 8.63
N TYR A 116 4.47 12.39 7.90
CA TYR A 116 5.62 13.16 8.35
C TYR A 116 5.18 14.33 9.21
N LEU A 117 5.77 14.44 10.39
CA LEU A 117 5.50 15.51 11.37
C LEU A 117 6.41 16.72 11.18
N SER A 118 7.36 16.64 10.25
CA SER A 118 8.30 17.71 9.92
C SER A 118 8.39 17.90 8.41
N GLN A 119 8.65 19.14 7.98
CA GLN A 119 8.98 19.48 6.61
C GLN A 119 10.48 19.53 6.35
N ASN A 120 11.30 19.42 7.39
CA ASN A 120 12.76 19.42 7.28
C ASN A 120 13.25 18.05 6.71
N PRO A 121 13.90 18.02 5.53
CA PRO A 121 14.38 16.78 4.94
C PRO A 121 15.34 15.98 5.83
N THR A 122 16.15 16.64 6.64
CA THR A 122 17.07 15.97 7.56
C THR A 122 16.32 15.20 8.65
N GLU A 123 15.22 15.75 9.16
CA GLU A 123 14.36 15.11 10.15
C GLU A 123 13.49 14.01 9.52
N ARG A 124 12.91 14.29 8.36
CA ARG A 124 12.12 13.29 7.60
C ARG A 124 12.94 12.05 7.26
N ASN A 125 14.22 12.24 6.94
CA ASN A 125 15.14 11.20 6.52
C ASN A 125 16.10 10.76 7.64
N ASP A 126 15.74 11.00 8.91
CA ASP A 126 16.53 10.49 10.02
C ASP A 126 16.24 9.01 10.22
N TYR A 127 17.26 8.18 9.97
CA TYR A 127 17.26 6.74 10.19
C TYR A 127 18.20 6.31 11.32
N LYS A 128 18.74 7.26 12.08
CA LYS A 128 19.64 6.99 13.23
C LYS A 128 18.88 6.94 14.54
N LEU A 129 17.77 7.66 14.63
CA LEU A 129 16.90 7.59 15.78
C LEU A 129 16.19 6.23 15.79
N PRO A 130 16.15 5.54 16.93
CA PRO A 130 15.49 4.25 17.00
C PRO A 130 13.98 4.41 16.80
N ASP A 131 13.45 3.62 15.89
CA ASP A 131 12.01 3.35 15.83
C ASP A 131 11.68 2.43 17.02
N ARG A 132 11.04 2.99 18.00
CA ARG A 132 10.68 2.26 19.22
C ARG A 132 9.26 1.71 19.14
#